data_e313921a0e2db651b49bb81af199ea09
#
_entry.id   e313921a0e2db651b49bb81af199ea09
#
_cell.length_a   1.000
_cell.length_b   1.000
_cell.length_c   1.000
_cell.angle_alpha   90.00
_cell.angle_beta   90.00
_cell.angle_gamma   90.00
#
_symmetry.space_group_name_H-M   'P 1'
#
loop_
_entity.id
_entity.type
_entity.pdbx_description
1 polymer ?
#
loop_
_entity_poly.entity_id
_entity_poly.type
_entity_poly.pdbx_seq_one_letter_code
_entity_poly.pdbx_strand_id
1 'polypeptide(L)'
;SQLGYFMLLDDENQLRWNLVGQLNGSETEITKSGVINLVRKATRYDLTFSNSSSEVGGGMISVNVVETALTTDEKVDILARPVIKIIENDQIYELDNAVYRAQFDKETPIVVRMAASVPFTELKVTSADFARLGITHFSSFDLMELTEVQIRELDNLGFSIQFNADMTKVQFAFKENLREIMTNSIDDGNNTYRFDIEVRDRNGKDRAKTLTVIATDALVATEDIATQNDIWSTKATLYGSLVASVTEMNFRYRALGSNDWMYSNQAVLNNKIFTSQITGLEPGITYEYQAMAGTVAAKETKQFTTEAPAQLPNAGFEDWHGSSPLYIYKSGGEMFWDSGNTGSATLNKNVTTYDAAIKHSGNYSAKLQSQYVALFGIGAFAAGNVFVGKFLKIDGTDGILRFGRPFTSRPSKLVLYYRYVAGTVDYSTLSELPKNSKDMGSIYVALGDWPHQTFEGETDIPVLIKTKPADRQLFDSNSSNVIGYGECILKESTEGEGLIKLEIPINYRSNRKPTDIILVGSASRYGDYFTGSTGSTLWLDDLELIYE
;
A
#
# COMPACT_ATOMS: atom_id res chain seq x y z
N SER A 1 -47.92 16.00 -22.60
CA SER A 1 -46.65 16.67 -22.94
C SER A 1 -45.51 16.06 -22.16
N GLN A 2 -44.65 15.36 -22.85
CA GLN A 2 -43.41 14.87 -22.26
C GLN A 2 -42.37 15.99 -22.28
N LEU A 3 -41.93 16.38 -21.13
CA LEU A 3 -40.92 17.39 -20.96
C LEU A 3 -39.55 16.73 -20.80
N GLY A 4 -38.69 16.99 -21.70
CA GLY A 4 -37.29 16.76 -21.82
C GLY A 4 -36.48 15.98 -20.78
N TYR A 5 -35.25 15.75 -21.07
CA TYR A 5 -34.28 15.06 -20.19
C TYR A 5 -33.07 15.95 -19.93
N PHE A 6 -32.40 15.65 -18.81
CA PHE A 6 -31.15 16.30 -18.39
C PHE A 6 -30.03 15.26 -18.43
N MET A 7 -28.88 15.65 -18.95
CA MET A 7 -27.65 14.86 -18.89
C MET A 7 -26.57 15.61 -18.13
N LEU A 8 -26.02 15.01 -17.10
CA LEU A 8 -24.83 15.50 -16.43
C LEU A 8 -23.60 14.95 -17.17
N LEU A 9 -22.72 15.82 -17.66
CA LEU A 9 -21.47 15.44 -18.28
C LEU A 9 -20.34 15.54 -17.25
N ASP A 10 -19.69 14.43 -16.95
CA ASP A 10 -18.71 14.32 -15.86
C ASP A 10 -17.43 15.15 -16.06
N ASP A 11 -16.96 15.28 -17.29
CA ASP A 11 -15.63 15.82 -17.56
C ASP A 11 -15.61 17.36 -17.68
N GLU A 12 -16.78 17.97 -17.90
CA GLU A 12 -16.87 19.41 -18.15
C GLU A 12 -17.67 20.18 -17.08
N ASN A 13 -18.21 19.53 -16.06
CA ASN A 13 -19.12 20.13 -15.08
C ASN A 13 -20.28 20.88 -15.73
N GLN A 14 -20.84 20.31 -16.79
CA GLN A 14 -21.94 20.91 -17.54
C GLN A 14 -23.21 20.07 -17.43
N LEU A 15 -24.33 20.75 -17.17
CA LEU A 15 -25.65 20.18 -17.32
C LEU A 15 -26.22 20.60 -18.66
N ARG A 16 -26.42 19.66 -19.58
CA ARG A 16 -27.15 19.88 -20.84
C ARG A 16 -28.62 19.56 -20.64
N TRP A 17 -29.48 20.45 -21.03
CA TRP A 17 -30.91 20.22 -20.99
C TRP A 17 -31.52 20.38 -22.38
N ASN A 18 -32.53 19.57 -22.66
CA ASN A 18 -33.33 19.65 -23.87
C ASN A 18 -34.82 19.60 -23.51
N LEU A 19 -35.55 20.58 -23.97
CA LEU A 19 -36.98 20.69 -23.76
C LEU A 19 -37.68 20.47 -25.11
N VAL A 20 -38.55 19.50 -25.17
CA VAL A 20 -39.39 19.20 -26.34
C VAL A 20 -40.85 19.35 -25.92
N GLY A 21 -41.59 20.19 -26.56
CA GLY A 21 -43.01 20.42 -26.25
C GLY A 21 -43.80 20.83 -27.47
N GLN A 22 -45.12 20.69 -27.38
CA GLN A 22 -46.05 21.18 -28.38
C GLN A 22 -46.81 22.41 -27.82
N LEU A 23 -46.96 23.42 -28.64
CA LEU A 23 -47.84 24.54 -28.33
C LEU A 23 -49.31 24.03 -28.31
N ASN A 24 -50.08 24.46 -27.33
CA ASN A 24 -51.51 24.11 -27.19
C ASN A 24 -52.25 24.30 -28.50
N GLY A 25 -52.71 23.17 -29.11
CA GLY A 25 -53.48 23.14 -30.34
C GLY A 25 -52.69 23.25 -31.64
N SER A 26 -51.37 23.14 -31.62
CA SER A 26 -50.50 23.17 -32.79
C SER A 26 -49.81 21.82 -32.97
N GLU A 27 -49.64 21.34 -34.21
CA GLU A 27 -48.78 20.17 -34.53
C GLU A 27 -47.30 20.50 -34.53
N THR A 28 -46.94 21.76 -34.23
CA THR A 28 -45.57 22.22 -34.28
C THR A 28 -44.86 21.90 -32.98
N GLU A 29 -43.85 21.05 -33.09
CA GLU A 29 -42.92 20.75 -31.99
C GLU A 29 -41.95 21.91 -31.75
N ILE A 30 -41.82 22.31 -30.51
CA ILE A 30 -40.83 23.32 -30.10
C ILE A 30 -39.76 22.62 -29.32
N THR A 31 -38.51 22.69 -29.82
CA THR A 31 -37.32 22.18 -29.13
C THR A 31 -36.49 23.35 -28.65
N LYS A 32 -36.19 23.40 -27.36
CA LYS A 32 -35.20 24.31 -26.78
C LYS A 32 -34.17 23.52 -26.00
N SER A 33 -32.91 23.90 -26.14
CA SER A 33 -31.80 23.28 -25.42
C SER A 33 -30.89 24.36 -24.84
N GLY A 34 -30.16 23.99 -23.82
CA GLY A 34 -29.17 24.85 -23.19
C GLY A 34 -28.12 24.06 -22.41
N VAL A 35 -27.09 24.79 -21.97
CA VAL A 35 -26.01 24.25 -21.15
C VAL A 35 -25.87 25.13 -19.91
N ILE A 36 -25.84 24.52 -18.74
CA ILE A 36 -25.54 25.17 -17.47
C ILE A 36 -24.20 24.68 -16.99
N ASN A 37 -23.27 25.60 -16.75
CA ASN A 37 -21.98 25.24 -16.15
C ASN A 37 -22.18 25.07 -14.64
N LEU A 38 -21.95 23.85 -14.15
CA LEU A 38 -22.04 23.52 -12.75
C LEU A 38 -20.73 23.90 -12.05
N VAL A 39 -20.80 24.71 -11.02
CA VAL A 39 -19.66 24.96 -10.14
C VAL A 39 -19.43 23.68 -9.33
N ARG A 40 -18.17 23.25 -9.14
CA ARG A 40 -17.76 22.00 -8.43
C ARG A 40 -18.24 21.88 -6.95
N LYS A 41 -19.08 22.76 -6.50
CA LYS A 41 -19.82 22.64 -5.23
C LYS A 41 -21.13 22.01 -5.57
N ALA A 42 -21.36 20.80 -5.07
CA ALA A 42 -22.62 20.11 -5.28
C ALA A 42 -23.81 21.00 -4.93
N THR A 43 -24.41 21.54 -5.96
CA THR A 43 -25.56 22.45 -5.94
C THR A 43 -26.69 21.82 -6.72
N ARG A 44 -27.90 22.00 -6.27
CA ARG A 44 -29.12 21.63 -6.98
C ARG A 44 -29.57 22.84 -7.82
N TYR A 45 -29.91 22.57 -9.08
CA TYR A 45 -30.45 23.57 -9.97
C TYR A 45 -31.91 23.21 -10.24
N ASP A 46 -32.83 23.98 -9.68
CA ASP A 46 -34.24 23.83 -9.95
C ASP A 46 -34.61 24.69 -11.17
N LEU A 47 -35.07 23.99 -12.23
CA LEU A 47 -35.50 24.60 -13.48
C LEU A 47 -37.00 24.76 -13.47
N THR A 48 -37.46 25.99 -13.43
CA THR A 48 -38.90 26.29 -13.52
C THR A 48 -39.22 26.87 -14.89
N PHE A 49 -40.17 26.26 -15.57
CA PHE A 49 -40.63 26.70 -16.87
C PHE A 49 -41.94 27.50 -16.71
N SER A 50 -41.92 28.74 -17.08
CA SER A 50 -43.13 29.55 -17.12
C SER A 50 -43.45 29.98 -18.54
N ASN A 51 -44.73 29.89 -18.92
CA ASN A 51 -45.23 30.42 -20.17
C ASN A 51 -45.89 31.76 -19.92
N SER A 52 -45.35 32.83 -20.49
CA SER A 52 -46.05 34.11 -20.55
C SER A 52 -46.80 34.18 -21.87
N SER A 53 -48.07 33.84 -21.88
CA SER A 53 -48.94 34.05 -23.03
C SER A 53 -49.24 35.51 -23.25
N SER A 54 -48.77 36.06 -24.35
CA SER A 54 -49.43 37.24 -24.92
C SER A 54 -50.43 36.76 -25.98
N GLU A 55 -51.51 37.44 -26.14
CA GLU A 55 -52.74 37.03 -26.81
C GLU A 55 -52.68 36.74 -28.31
N VAL A 56 -51.55 36.71 -28.95
CA VAL A 56 -51.44 36.38 -30.37
C VAL A 56 -50.15 35.63 -30.67
N GLY A 57 -50.24 34.32 -30.74
CA GLY A 57 -49.41 33.47 -31.61
C GLY A 57 -47.90 33.38 -31.36
N GLY A 58 -47.36 33.86 -30.25
CA GLY A 58 -45.95 33.81 -29.94
C GLY A 58 -45.73 33.71 -28.45
N GLY A 59 -45.77 32.51 -27.91
CA GLY A 59 -45.45 32.27 -26.49
C GLY A 59 -43.94 32.35 -26.23
N MET A 60 -43.52 33.15 -25.23
CA MET A 60 -42.15 33.12 -24.72
C MET A 60 -42.06 32.13 -23.57
N ILE A 61 -41.24 31.11 -23.73
CA ILE A 61 -40.93 30.20 -22.63
C ILE A 61 -39.72 30.75 -21.89
N SER A 62 -39.91 31.12 -20.64
CA SER A 62 -38.84 31.56 -19.74
C SER A 62 -38.38 30.36 -18.88
N VAL A 63 -37.09 30.12 -18.85
CA VAL A 63 -36.47 29.14 -17.96
C VAL A 63 -35.84 29.90 -16.81
N ASN A 64 -36.32 29.67 -15.61
CA ASN A 64 -35.72 30.21 -14.40
C ASN A 64 -34.87 29.13 -13.72
N VAL A 65 -33.63 29.45 -13.45
CA VAL A 65 -32.66 28.53 -12.82
C VAL A 65 -32.38 29.04 -11.41
N VAL A 66 -32.76 28.27 -10.41
CA VAL A 66 -32.44 28.53 -9.01
C VAL A 66 -31.38 27.57 -8.53
N GLU A 67 -30.27 28.14 -8.08
CA GLU A 67 -29.17 27.37 -7.50
C GLU A 67 -29.41 27.17 -6.00
N THR A 68 -29.46 25.93 -5.55
CA THR A 68 -29.64 25.56 -4.14
C THR A 68 -28.51 24.61 -3.70
N ALA A 69 -27.92 24.87 -2.53
CA ALA A 69 -26.93 23.97 -1.98
C ALA A 69 -27.53 22.58 -1.68
N LEU A 70 -26.92 21.52 -2.21
CA LEU A 70 -27.34 20.15 -1.94
C LEU A 70 -26.98 19.73 -0.52
N THR A 71 -27.84 18.95 0.11
CA THR A 71 -27.53 18.20 1.34
C THR A 71 -26.44 17.18 1.08
N THR A 72 -25.81 16.68 2.15
CA THR A 72 -24.76 15.65 2.03
C THR A 72 -25.29 14.38 1.36
N ASP A 73 -26.51 13.97 1.67
CA ASP A 73 -27.14 12.76 1.13
C ASP A 73 -27.48 12.91 -0.36
N GLU A 74 -28.03 14.07 -0.77
CA GLU A 74 -28.27 14.38 -2.19
C GLU A 74 -26.97 14.41 -3.01
N LYS A 75 -25.87 14.89 -2.45
CA LYS A 75 -24.55 14.87 -3.10
C LYS A 75 -24.06 13.45 -3.38
N VAL A 76 -24.21 12.56 -2.40
CA VAL A 76 -23.83 11.16 -2.55
C VAL A 76 -24.64 10.50 -3.65
N ASP A 77 -25.95 10.72 -3.66
CA ASP A 77 -26.85 10.10 -4.67
C ASP A 77 -26.55 10.57 -6.10
N ILE A 78 -26.30 11.85 -6.30
CA ILE A 78 -26.04 12.40 -7.65
C ILE A 78 -24.68 11.97 -8.19
N LEU A 79 -23.68 11.82 -7.31
CA LEU A 79 -22.30 11.47 -7.71
C LEU A 79 -22.03 9.97 -7.71
N ALA A 80 -22.89 9.17 -7.10
CA ALA A 80 -22.68 7.73 -6.99
C ALA A 80 -22.78 7.05 -8.34
N ARG A 81 -21.77 6.24 -8.68
CA ARG A 81 -21.82 5.33 -9.81
C ARG A 81 -22.70 4.13 -9.46
N PRO A 82 -23.31 3.46 -10.45
CA PRO A 82 -23.98 2.19 -10.22
C PRO A 82 -23.09 1.20 -9.46
N VAL A 83 -23.69 0.36 -8.63
CA VAL A 83 -22.98 -0.69 -7.90
C VAL A 83 -23.41 -2.06 -8.39
N ILE A 84 -22.46 -3.01 -8.42
CA ILE A 84 -22.71 -4.39 -8.77
C ILE A 84 -22.26 -5.25 -7.61
N LYS A 85 -23.17 -6.00 -7.01
CA LYS A 85 -22.94 -6.83 -5.82
C LYS A 85 -23.38 -8.27 -6.07
N ILE A 86 -22.73 -9.19 -5.37
CA ILE A 86 -23.16 -10.59 -5.28
C ILE A 86 -23.81 -10.81 -3.92
N ILE A 87 -24.92 -11.53 -3.92
CA ILE A 87 -25.57 -11.99 -2.70
C ILE A 87 -25.46 -13.51 -2.66
N GLU A 88 -24.96 -14.01 -1.54
CA GLU A 88 -24.86 -15.42 -1.24
C GLU A 88 -25.08 -15.66 0.24
N ASN A 89 -25.93 -16.61 0.59
CA ASN A 89 -26.26 -16.94 2.00
C ASN A 89 -26.59 -15.68 2.83
N ASP A 90 -27.40 -14.77 2.29
CA ASP A 90 -27.78 -13.48 2.90
C ASP A 90 -26.61 -12.50 3.14
N GLN A 91 -25.41 -12.82 2.68
CA GLN A 91 -24.26 -11.93 2.69
C GLN A 91 -24.16 -11.18 1.35
N ILE A 92 -23.76 -9.90 1.42
CA ILE A 92 -23.65 -9.03 0.27
C ILE A 92 -22.19 -8.66 0.07
N TYR A 93 -21.64 -8.94 -1.12
CA TYR A 93 -20.25 -8.65 -1.47
C TYR A 93 -20.20 -7.70 -2.67
N GLU A 94 -19.25 -6.77 -2.68
CA GLU A 94 -18.93 -5.98 -3.87
C GLU A 94 -18.33 -6.90 -4.95
N LEU A 95 -18.79 -6.75 -6.20
CA LEU A 95 -18.17 -7.44 -7.32
C LEU A 95 -16.95 -6.65 -7.82
N ASP A 96 -15.78 -7.07 -7.42
CA ASP A 96 -14.50 -6.44 -7.76
C ASP A 96 -13.67 -7.24 -8.78
N ASN A 97 -14.31 -7.76 -9.83
CA ASN A 97 -13.71 -8.67 -10.82
C ASN A 97 -13.13 -9.93 -10.15
N ALA A 98 -13.64 -10.28 -8.98
CA ALA A 98 -13.18 -11.42 -8.22
C ALA A 98 -13.70 -12.74 -8.81
N VAL A 99 -12.92 -13.79 -8.60
CA VAL A 99 -13.34 -15.16 -8.91
C VAL A 99 -14.30 -15.62 -7.83
N TYR A 100 -15.49 -16.03 -8.26
CA TYR A 100 -16.52 -16.57 -7.38
C TYR A 100 -16.55 -18.09 -7.49
N ARG A 101 -16.31 -18.81 -6.39
CA ARG A 101 -16.36 -20.27 -6.34
C ARG A 101 -17.68 -20.69 -5.71
N ALA A 102 -18.48 -21.44 -6.43
CA ALA A 102 -19.80 -21.85 -6.00
C ALA A 102 -19.97 -23.37 -5.97
N GLN A 103 -20.57 -23.85 -4.88
CA GLN A 103 -21.09 -25.22 -4.82
C GLN A 103 -22.50 -25.21 -5.39
N PHE A 104 -22.64 -25.78 -6.57
CA PHE A 104 -23.92 -25.80 -7.28
C PHE A 104 -24.89 -26.92 -6.86
N ASP A 105 -24.48 -27.78 -5.97
CA ASP A 105 -25.29 -28.83 -5.34
C ASP A 105 -26.20 -28.32 -4.21
N LYS A 106 -26.10 -27.04 -3.83
CA LYS A 106 -26.87 -26.42 -2.75
C LYS A 106 -28.00 -25.55 -3.28
N GLU A 107 -29.07 -25.46 -2.49
CA GLU A 107 -30.31 -24.75 -2.85
C GLU A 107 -30.16 -23.22 -2.93
N THR A 108 -29.09 -22.64 -2.42
CA THR A 108 -28.89 -21.19 -2.37
C THR A 108 -28.46 -20.66 -3.73
N PRO A 109 -29.28 -19.88 -4.42
CA PRO A 109 -28.92 -19.31 -5.73
C PRO A 109 -27.84 -18.24 -5.59
N ILE A 110 -26.97 -18.14 -6.62
CA ILE A 110 -26.14 -16.96 -6.79
C ILE A 110 -27.03 -15.83 -7.30
N VAL A 111 -27.02 -14.70 -6.62
CA VAL A 111 -27.77 -13.52 -7.02
C VAL A 111 -26.83 -12.36 -7.28
N VAL A 112 -26.86 -11.82 -8.49
CA VAL A 112 -26.19 -10.58 -8.84
C VAL A 112 -27.18 -9.44 -8.69
N ARG A 113 -26.89 -8.46 -7.86
CA ARG A 113 -27.70 -7.26 -7.67
C ARG A 113 -26.97 -6.05 -8.22
N MET A 114 -27.64 -5.31 -9.07
CA MET A 114 -27.18 -4.01 -9.57
C MET A 114 -28.12 -2.93 -9.03
N ALA A 115 -27.55 -1.82 -8.60
CA ALA A 115 -28.30 -0.68 -8.08
C ALA A 115 -27.67 0.63 -8.54
N ALA A 116 -28.52 1.62 -8.80
CA ALA A 116 -28.14 2.97 -9.15
C ALA A 116 -29.06 3.98 -8.44
N SER A 117 -28.62 5.23 -8.34
CA SER A 117 -29.40 6.31 -7.72
C SER A 117 -30.54 6.80 -8.62
N VAL A 118 -30.43 6.55 -9.93
CA VAL A 118 -31.45 6.87 -10.94
C VAL A 118 -31.67 5.66 -11.85
N PRO A 119 -32.78 5.61 -12.62
CA PRO A 119 -33.08 4.47 -13.48
C PRO A 119 -31.94 4.07 -14.42
N PHE A 120 -31.76 2.79 -14.63
CA PHE A 120 -30.83 2.28 -15.62
C PHE A 120 -31.26 2.62 -17.05
N THR A 121 -30.29 2.81 -17.94
CA THR A 121 -30.47 2.94 -19.39
C THR A 121 -29.81 1.80 -20.15
N GLU A 122 -28.87 1.08 -19.55
CA GLU A 122 -28.19 -0.07 -20.14
C GLU A 122 -27.78 -1.03 -19.02
N LEU A 123 -28.02 -2.31 -19.24
CA LEU A 123 -27.63 -3.41 -18.34
C LEU A 123 -27.14 -4.58 -19.20
N LYS A 124 -25.96 -4.43 -19.78
CA LYS A 124 -25.41 -5.36 -20.74
C LYS A 124 -24.63 -6.47 -20.06
N VAL A 125 -24.88 -7.70 -20.46
CA VAL A 125 -24.12 -8.88 -20.07
C VAL A 125 -23.55 -9.54 -21.30
N THR A 126 -22.24 -9.78 -21.30
CA THR A 126 -21.52 -10.43 -22.40
C THR A 126 -20.76 -11.64 -21.87
N SER A 127 -20.79 -12.76 -22.56
CA SER A 127 -20.02 -13.95 -22.22
C SER A 127 -19.69 -14.79 -23.43
N ALA A 128 -18.44 -15.17 -23.59
CA ALA A 128 -18.00 -16.20 -24.53
C ALA A 128 -18.46 -17.61 -24.12
N ASP A 129 -18.84 -17.79 -22.85
CA ASP A 129 -19.25 -19.08 -22.29
C ASP A 129 -20.74 -19.38 -22.48
N PHE A 130 -21.54 -18.47 -23.07
CA PHE A 130 -22.96 -18.69 -23.29
C PHE A 130 -23.24 -19.94 -24.15
N ALA A 131 -22.42 -20.19 -25.15
CA ALA A 131 -22.54 -21.41 -25.97
C ALA A 131 -22.38 -22.71 -25.15
N ARG A 132 -21.47 -22.69 -24.17
CA ARG A 132 -21.26 -23.81 -23.24
C ARG A 132 -22.42 -24.00 -22.27
N LEU A 133 -23.17 -22.94 -22.01
CA LEU A 133 -24.40 -22.96 -21.23
C LEU A 133 -25.65 -23.28 -22.05
N GLY A 134 -25.51 -23.54 -23.37
CA GLY A 134 -26.61 -23.87 -24.26
C GLY A 134 -27.19 -22.66 -24.99
N ILE A 135 -26.69 -21.44 -24.80
CA ILE A 135 -27.10 -20.26 -25.55
C ILE A 135 -26.22 -20.14 -26.80
N THR A 136 -26.79 -20.42 -27.97
CA THR A 136 -26.03 -20.43 -29.24
C THR A 136 -26.36 -19.26 -30.17
N HIS A 137 -27.41 -18.50 -29.87
CA HIS A 137 -27.92 -17.46 -30.78
C HIS A 137 -27.38 -16.07 -30.47
N PHE A 138 -26.81 -15.85 -29.28
CA PHE A 138 -26.21 -14.59 -28.89
C PHE A 138 -25.07 -14.77 -27.90
N SER A 139 -24.13 -13.84 -27.89
CA SER A 139 -23.04 -13.76 -26.92
C SER A 139 -23.14 -12.54 -25.98
N SER A 140 -24.16 -11.71 -26.17
CA SER A 140 -24.45 -10.52 -25.41
C SER A 140 -25.94 -10.22 -25.41
N PHE A 141 -26.44 -9.66 -24.33
CA PHE A 141 -27.80 -9.15 -24.23
C PHE A 141 -27.84 -7.93 -23.30
N ASP A 142 -28.84 -7.07 -23.52
CA ASP A 142 -29.15 -5.97 -22.61
C ASP A 142 -30.45 -6.30 -21.86
N LEU A 143 -30.41 -6.33 -20.53
CA LEU A 143 -31.58 -6.61 -19.69
C LEU A 143 -32.68 -5.55 -19.82
N MET A 144 -32.35 -4.36 -20.34
CA MET A 144 -33.32 -3.28 -20.59
C MET A 144 -34.07 -3.49 -21.89
N GLU A 145 -33.51 -4.26 -22.84
CA GLU A 145 -34.06 -4.44 -24.21
C GLU A 145 -33.98 -5.91 -24.67
N LEU A 146 -34.50 -6.84 -23.88
CA LEU A 146 -34.50 -8.26 -24.21
C LEU A 146 -35.50 -8.57 -25.33
N THR A 147 -35.03 -9.32 -26.34
CA THR A 147 -35.90 -9.89 -27.35
C THR A 147 -36.65 -11.13 -26.83
N GLU A 148 -37.77 -11.50 -27.44
CA GLU A 148 -38.52 -12.70 -27.06
C GLU A 148 -37.67 -13.99 -27.10
N VAL A 149 -36.74 -14.08 -28.05
CA VAL A 149 -35.80 -15.21 -28.15
C VAL A 149 -34.87 -15.24 -26.96
N GLN A 150 -34.29 -14.09 -26.59
CA GLN A 150 -33.40 -13.96 -25.41
C GLN A 150 -34.14 -14.29 -24.12
N ILE A 151 -35.33 -13.76 -23.90
CA ILE A 151 -36.15 -14.05 -22.71
C ILE A 151 -36.37 -15.55 -22.59
N ARG A 152 -36.81 -16.21 -23.68
CA ARG A 152 -37.07 -17.66 -23.68
C ARG A 152 -35.81 -18.49 -23.40
N GLU A 153 -34.69 -18.17 -24.03
CA GLU A 153 -33.43 -18.90 -23.82
C GLU A 153 -32.88 -18.72 -22.43
N LEU A 154 -32.90 -17.50 -21.91
CA LEU A 154 -32.47 -17.20 -20.54
C LEU A 154 -33.35 -17.89 -19.48
N ASP A 155 -34.69 -17.91 -19.69
CA ASP A 155 -35.62 -18.58 -18.78
C ASP A 155 -35.45 -20.11 -18.82
N ASN A 156 -35.29 -20.69 -20.02
CA ASN A 156 -35.04 -22.14 -20.17
C ASN A 156 -33.74 -22.57 -19.47
N LEU A 157 -32.73 -21.73 -19.44
CA LEU A 157 -31.48 -21.99 -18.73
C LEU A 157 -31.58 -21.74 -17.23
N GLY A 158 -32.68 -21.14 -16.77
CA GLY A 158 -32.87 -20.89 -15.36
C GLY A 158 -32.26 -19.60 -14.85
N PHE A 159 -32.08 -18.58 -15.70
CA PHE A 159 -31.91 -17.23 -15.24
C PHE A 159 -33.24 -16.62 -14.79
N SER A 160 -33.24 -15.92 -13.65
CA SER A 160 -34.37 -15.08 -13.27
C SER A 160 -33.95 -13.64 -13.15
N ILE A 161 -34.76 -12.74 -13.68
CA ILE A 161 -34.50 -11.31 -13.71
C ILE A 161 -35.65 -10.61 -13.00
N GLN A 162 -35.35 -9.74 -12.05
CA GLN A 162 -36.33 -8.99 -11.29
C GLN A 162 -35.91 -7.54 -11.13
N PHE A 163 -36.72 -6.62 -11.66
CA PHE A 163 -36.56 -5.18 -11.48
C PHE A 163 -37.45 -4.66 -10.36
N ASN A 164 -37.00 -3.59 -9.69
CA ASN A 164 -37.91 -2.78 -8.88
C ASN A 164 -38.75 -1.85 -9.77
N ALA A 165 -39.83 -1.27 -9.20
CA ALA A 165 -40.74 -0.42 -9.96
C ALA A 165 -40.08 0.82 -10.58
N ASP A 166 -39.04 1.36 -9.95
CA ASP A 166 -38.36 2.57 -10.39
C ASP A 166 -37.18 2.30 -11.34
N MET A 167 -36.94 1.03 -11.72
CA MET A 167 -35.84 0.61 -12.60
C MET A 167 -34.46 1.07 -12.09
N THR A 168 -34.31 1.24 -10.78
CA THR A 168 -33.05 1.62 -10.11
C THR A 168 -32.35 0.42 -9.49
N LYS A 169 -33.02 -0.72 -9.40
CA LYS A 169 -32.48 -1.97 -8.87
C LYS A 169 -32.90 -3.13 -9.76
N VAL A 170 -31.98 -4.02 -10.01
CA VAL A 170 -32.24 -5.28 -10.71
C VAL A 170 -31.52 -6.41 -9.98
N GLN A 171 -32.17 -7.53 -9.90
CA GLN A 171 -31.57 -8.80 -9.47
C GLN A 171 -31.64 -9.79 -10.62
N PHE A 172 -30.54 -10.51 -10.77
CA PHE A 172 -30.46 -11.58 -11.72
C PHE A 172 -29.88 -12.81 -10.99
N ALA A 173 -30.59 -13.91 -11.02
CA ALA A 173 -30.25 -15.09 -10.24
C ALA A 173 -30.10 -16.31 -11.15
N PHE A 174 -29.19 -17.21 -10.74
CA PHE A 174 -28.97 -18.51 -11.37
C PHE A 174 -29.90 -19.53 -10.69
N LYS A 175 -30.81 -20.10 -11.46
CA LYS A 175 -31.71 -21.16 -11.01
C LYS A 175 -31.09 -22.56 -11.18
N GLU A 176 -31.85 -23.58 -10.84
CA GLU A 176 -31.41 -24.98 -10.74
C GLU A 176 -30.83 -25.55 -12.04
N ASN A 177 -31.46 -25.32 -13.19
CA ASN A 177 -30.99 -25.86 -14.48
C ASN A 177 -29.58 -25.39 -14.86
N LEU A 178 -29.30 -24.12 -14.64
CA LEU A 178 -27.96 -23.56 -14.89
C LEU A 178 -26.93 -24.16 -13.95
N ARG A 179 -27.31 -24.39 -12.70
CA ARG A 179 -26.48 -25.07 -11.70
C ARG A 179 -26.11 -26.47 -12.14
N GLU A 180 -27.06 -27.25 -12.64
CA GLU A 180 -26.82 -28.61 -13.17
C GLU A 180 -25.80 -28.60 -14.32
N ILE A 181 -25.96 -27.71 -15.30
CA ILE A 181 -25.00 -27.56 -16.41
C ILE A 181 -23.60 -27.22 -15.91
N MET A 182 -23.49 -26.27 -15.01
CA MET A 182 -22.19 -25.87 -14.43
C MET A 182 -21.57 -26.96 -13.58
N THR A 183 -22.37 -27.70 -12.78
CA THR A 183 -21.89 -28.80 -11.94
C THR A 183 -21.33 -29.95 -12.79
N ASN A 184 -21.97 -30.29 -13.88
CA ASN A 184 -21.50 -31.35 -14.77
C ASN A 184 -20.16 -31.05 -15.46
N SER A 185 -19.73 -29.79 -15.45
CA SER A 185 -18.44 -29.38 -16.01
C SER A 185 -17.26 -29.52 -15.03
N ILE A 186 -17.49 -29.86 -13.75
CA ILE A 186 -16.44 -29.94 -12.72
C ILE A 186 -15.41 -31.03 -13.08
N ASP A 187 -15.88 -32.18 -13.52
CA ASP A 187 -15.02 -33.35 -13.83
C ASP A 187 -14.25 -33.16 -15.14
N ASP A 188 -14.72 -32.34 -16.06
CA ASP A 188 -14.09 -32.08 -17.35
C ASP A 188 -12.97 -31.02 -17.27
N GLY A 189 -12.73 -30.43 -16.12
CA GLY A 189 -11.75 -29.36 -15.93
C GLY A 189 -12.12 -28.03 -16.59
N ASN A 190 -13.32 -27.94 -17.17
CA ASN A 190 -13.85 -26.76 -17.88
C ASN A 190 -14.98 -26.09 -17.09
N ASN A 191 -14.75 -25.90 -15.81
CA ASN A 191 -15.73 -25.48 -14.80
C ASN A 191 -15.75 -23.96 -14.54
N THR A 192 -15.02 -23.17 -15.35
CA THR A 192 -14.92 -21.72 -15.20
C THR A 192 -15.78 -21.01 -16.25
N TYR A 193 -16.61 -20.09 -15.79
CA TYR A 193 -17.52 -19.28 -16.60
C TYR A 193 -17.30 -17.80 -16.31
N ARG A 194 -17.25 -16.99 -17.36
CA ARG A 194 -16.97 -15.56 -17.26
C ARG A 194 -18.10 -14.72 -17.86
N PHE A 195 -18.56 -13.74 -17.11
CA PHE A 195 -19.59 -12.80 -17.50
C PHE A 195 -19.09 -11.37 -17.32
N ASP A 196 -19.01 -10.62 -18.40
CA ASP A 196 -18.70 -9.20 -18.37
C ASP A 196 -20.02 -8.43 -18.26
N ILE A 197 -20.15 -7.63 -17.19
CA ILE A 197 -21.38 -6.90 -16.83
C ILE A 197 -21.09 -5.41 -16.95
N GLU A 198 -21.81 -4.73 -17.81
CA GLU A 198 -21.74 -3.28 -18.01
C GLU A 198 -23.08 -2.66 -17.66
N VAL A 199 -23.06 -1.67 -16.77
CA VAL A 199 -24.27 -0.97 -16.35
C VAL A 199 -24.11 0.52 -16.57
N ARG A 200 -25.17 1.17 -17.03
CA ARG A 200 -25.24 2.62 -17.18
C ARG A 200 -26.58 3.14 -16.66
N ASP A 201 -26.53 4.22 -15.95
CA ASP A 201 -27.72 4.92 -15.46
C ASP A 201 -28.11 6.08 -16.38
N ARG A 202 -29.28 6.67 -16.09
CA ARG A 202 -29.82 7.81 -16.86
C ARG A 202 -28.96 9.08 -16.79
N ASN A 203 -28.11 9.22 -15.79
CA ASN A 203 -27.15 10.31 -15.67
C ASN A 203 -25.84 10.04 -16.44
N GLY A 204 -25.77 8.96 -17.21
CA GLY A 204 -24.59 8.57 -17.96
C GLY A 204 -23.46 8.01 -17.10
N LYS A 205 -23.72 7.75 -15.81
CA LYS A 205 -22.77 7.06 -14.95
C LYS A 205 -22.75 5.58 -15.29
N ASP A 206 -21.56 5.05 -15.43
CA ASP A 206 -21.35 3.65 -15.83
C ASP A 206 -20.49 2.89 -14.83
N ARG A 207 -20.57 1.57 -14.88
CA ARG A 207 -19.66 0.64 -14.22
C ARG A 207 -19.58 -0.64 -15.03
N ALA A 208 -18.36 -1.14 -15.20
CA ALA A 208 -18.09 -2.43 -15.79
C ALA A 208 -17.39 -3.34 -14.77
N LYS A 209 -17.83 -4.57 -14.67
CA LYS A 209 -17.26 -5.61 -13.81
C LYS A 209 -17.32 -6.97 -14.50
N THR A 210 -16.34 -7.82 -14.21
CA THR A 210 -16.34 -9.21 -14.66
C THR A 210 -16.70 -10.12 -13.48
N LEU A 211 -17.74 -10.93 -13.66
CA LEU A 211 -18.06 -12.04 -12.78
C LEU A 211 -17.42 -13.31 -13.35
N THR A 212 -16.46 -13.88 -12.64
CA THR A 212 -15.93 -15.21 -12.94
C THR A 212 -16.48 -16.21 -11.92
N VAL A 213 -17.19 -17.21 -12.41
CA VAL A 213 -17.79 -18.27 -11.59
C VAL A 213 -17.03 -19.56 -11.84
N ILE A 214 -16.54 -20.19 -10.78
CA ILE A 214 -15.96 -21.54 -10.83
C ILE A 214 -16.93 -22.48 -10.11
N ALA A 215 -17.50 -23.43 -10.83
CA ALA A 215 -18.28 -24.52 -10.24
C ALA A 215 -17.32 -25.48 -9.53
N THR A 216 -17.60 -25.82 -8.28
CA THR A 216 -16.71 -26.67 -7.46
C THR A 216 -17.46 -27.42 -6.39
N ASP A 217 -16.93 -28.57 -6.01
CA ASP A 217 -17.34 -29.36 -4.84
C ASP A 217 -16.45 -29.10 -3.60
N ALA A 218 -15.44 -28.23 -3.74
CA ALA A 218 -14.54 -27.88 -2.67
C ALA A 218 -15.26 -27.11 -1.55
N LEU A 219 -14.82 -27.31 -0.30
CA LEU A 219 -15.33 -26.59 0.87
C LEU A 219 -14.66 -25.24 1.04
N VAL A 220 -13.37 -25.17 0.68
CA VAL A 220 -12.53 -24.00 0.76
C VAL A 220 -11.65 -23.90 -0.50
N ALA A 221 -11.16 -22.72 -0.78
CA ALA A 221 -10.18 -22.48 -1.84
C ALA A 221 -8.91 -21.84 -1.28
N THR A 222 -7.78 -22.14 -1.90
CA THR A 222 -6.50 -21.49 -1.60
C THR A 222 -6.38 -20.23 -2.44
N GLU A 223 -6.26 -19.07 -1.81
CA GLU A 223 -6.09 -17.79 -2.48
C GLU A 223 -4.62 -17.38 -2.56
N ASP A 224 -4.26 -16.54 -3.52
CA ASP A 224 -2.93 -15.95 -3.57
C ASP A 224 -2.73 -15.01 -2.38
N ILE A 225 -1.49 -14.87 -1.90
CA ILE A 225 -1.15 -13.89 -0.89
C ILE A 225 -1.42 -12.49 -1.45
N ALA A 226 -2.27 -11.72 -0.77
CA ALA A 226 -2.83 -10.47 -1.28
C ALA A 226 -1.79 -9.40 -1.58
N THR A 227 -0.69 -9.38 -0.82
CA THR A 227 0.37 -8.38 -0.96
C THR A 227 1.73 -8.93 -0.55
N GLN A 228 2.79 -8.44 -1.19
CA GLN A 228 4.17 -8.74 -0.80
C GLN A 228 4.52 -8.28 0.63
N ASN A 229 3.73 -7.37 1.20
CA ASN A 229 3.89 -6.97 2.60
C ASN A 229 3.63 -8.12 3.59
N ASP A 230 2.86 -9.11 3.19
CA ASP A 230 2.51 -10.28 4.00
C ASP A 230 3.52 -11.44 3.90
N ILE A 231 4.58 -11.28 3.10
CA ILE A 231 5.67 -12.24 2.97
C ILE A 231 6.95 -11.62 3.55
N TRP A 232 7.44 -12.16 4.66
CA TRP A 232 8.69 -11.79 5.32
C TRP A 232 9.74 -12.88 5.12
N SER A 233 10.94 -12.68 5.65
CA SER A 233 12.01 -13.69 5.58
C SER A 233 11.69 -14.96 6.39
N THR A 234 10.99 -14.82 7.53
CA THR A 234 10.73 -15.95 8.45
C THR A 234 9.26 -16.16 8.78
N LYS A 235 8.37 -15.36 8.19
CA LYS A 235 6.92 -15.46 8.38
C LYS A 235 6.14 -15.05 7.15
N ALA A 236 4.91 -15.56 7.01
CA ALA A 236 3.98 -15.14 5.96
C ALA A 236 2.53 -15.22 6.48
N THR A 237 1.65 -14.42 5.88
CA THR A 237 0.20 -14.54 6.06
C THR A 237 -0.39 -15.27 4.88
N LEU A 238 -1.00 -16.43 5.11
CA LEU A 238 -1.66 -17.26 4.10
C LEU A 238 -3.13 -16.88 3.97
N TYR A 239 -3.66 -17.01 2.77
CA TYR A 239 -5.01 -16.61 2.39
C TYR A 239 -5.81 -17.78 1.84
N GLY A 240 -7.04 -17.91 2.30
CA GLY A 240 -8.03 -18.85 1.78
C GLY A 240 -9.41 -18.22 1.75
N SER A 241 -10.32 -18.82 1.01
CA SER A 241 -11.72 -18.39 0.95
C SER A 241 -12.67 -19.53 1.25
N LEU A 242 -13.80 -19.19 1.87
CA LEU A 242 -14.92 -20.12 2.06
C LEU A 242 -15.67 -20.31 0.75
N VAL A 243 -15.93 -21.56 0.40
CA VAL A 243 -16.87 -21.97 -0.65
C VAL A 243 -18.16 -22.47 -0.02
N ALA A 244 -18.05 -23.14 1.12
CA ALA A 244 -19.18 -23.61 1.93
C ALA A 244 -19.01 -23.15 3.39
N SER A 245 -20.08 -23.27 4.17
CA SER A 245 -20.01 -23.04 5.61
C SER A 245 -19.17 -24.12 6.27
N VAL A 246 -18.03 -23.75 6.86
CA VAL A 246 -17.16 -24.61 7.64
C VAL A 246 -16.79 -23.92 8.95
N THR A 247 -16.54 -24.70 9.99
CA THR A 247 -16.21 -24.20 11.32
C THR A 247 -14.72 -24.26 11.63
N GLU A 248 -14.00 -25.16 10.99
CA GLU A 248 -12.56 -25.37 11.19
C GLU A 248 -11.82 -25.05 9.90
N MET A 249 -11.00 -24.00 9.95
CA MET A 249 -10.20 -23.53 8.83
C MET A 249 -8.76 -23.34 9.29
N ASN A 250 -7.84 -23.86 8.52
CA ASN A 250 -6.41 -23.63 8.69
C ASN A 250 -5.69 -23.78 7.34
N PHE A 251 -4.38 -23.85 7.35
CA PHE A 251 -3.57 -24.12 6.18
C PHE A 251 -2.59 -25.23 6.45
N ARG A 252 -2.29 -26.01 5.42
CA ARG A 252 -1.07 -26.82 5.38
C ARG A 252 -0.07 -26.17 4.46
N TYR A 253 1.21 -26.25 4.81
CA TYR A 253 2.30 -25.66 4.04
C TYR A 253 3.57 -26.46 4.19
N ARG A 254 4.48 -26.36 3.21
CA ARG A 254 5.78 -27.01 3.23
C ARG A 254 6.76 -26.28 2.31
N ALA A 255 8.06 -26.47 2.52
CA ALA A 255 9.06 -26.05 1.54
C ALA A 255 8.85 -26.82 0.23
N LEU A 256 8.97 -26.13 -0.89
CA LEU A 256 8.77 -26.73 -2.21
C LEU A 256 9.72 -27.92 -2.42
N GLY A 257 9.14 -29.08 -2.74
CA GLY A 257 9.88 -30.34 -2.87
C GLY A 257 10.05 -31.15 -1.58
N SER A 258 9.63 -30.64 -0.43
CA SER A 258 9.53 -31.42 0.81
C SER A 258 8.32 -32.35 0.78
N ASN A 259 8.42 -33.49 1.47
CA ASN A 259 7.28 -34.39 1.67
C ASN A 259 6.47 -34.08 2.94
N ASP A 260 7.03 -33.32 3.86
CA ASP A 260 6.46 -33.10 5.19
C ASP A 260 5.60 -31.83 5.22
N TRP A 261 4.29 -32.01 5.43
CA TRP A 261 3.36 -30.90 5.61
C TRP A 261 3.35 -30.41 7.06
N MET A 262 3.50 -29.12 7.23
CA MET A 262 3.24 -28.39 8.47
C MET A 262 1.84 -27.80 8.42
N TYR A 263 1.29 -27.47 9.58
CA TYR A 263 -0.06 -26.91 9.70
C TYR A 263 -0.03 -25.58 10.44
N SER A 264 -0.80 -24.61 9.96
CA SER A 264 -1.00 -23.34 10.66
C SER A 264 -1.91 -23.52 11.87
N ASN A 265 -1.95 -22.51 12.74
CA ASN A 265 -3.02 -22.37 13.72
C ASN A 265 -4.38 -22.17 13.03
N GLN A 266 -5.47 -22.24 13.82
CA GLN A 266 -6.82 -21.89 13.38
C GLN A 266 -6.80 -20.52 12.70
N ALA A 267 -7.36 -20.46 11.50
CA ALA A 267 -7.41 -19.23 10.73
C ALA A 267 -8.48 -18.27 11.26
N VAL A 268 -8.25 -16.98 11.04
CA VAL A 268 -9.20 -15.90 11.36
C VAL A 268 -10.03 -15.60 10.13
N LEU A 269 -11.34 -15.71 10.26
CA LEU A 269 -12.30 -15.43 9.21
C LEU A 269 -12.73 -13.96 9.23
N ASN A 270 -12.67 -13.33 8.07
CA ASN A 270 -13.25 -12.02 7.80
C ASN A 270 -14.10 -12.11 6.51
N ASN A 271 -15.42 -12.06 6.66
CA ASN A 271 -16.38 -12.35 5.59
C ASN A 271 -16.15 -13.75 4.99
N LYS A 272 -15.74 -13.83 3.73
CA LYS A 272 -15.40 -15.07 3.04
C LYS A 272 -13.91 -15.42 3.08
N ILE A 273 -13.05 -14.46 3.38
CA ILE A 273 -11.59 -14.66 3.40
C ILE A 273 -11.16 -15.04 4.80
N PHE A 274 -10.39 -16.09 4.91
CA PHE A 274 -9.72 -16.46 6.15
C PHE A 274 -8.22 -16.44 5.98
N THR A 275 -7.53 -16.04 7.04
CA THR A 275 -6.08 -15.87 7.03
C THR A 275 -5.44 -16.51 8.24
N SER A 276 -4.22 -16.98 8.10
CA SER A 276 -3.38 -17.41 9.22
C SER A 276 -1.95 -16.97 8.99
N GLN A 277 -1.34 -16.40 10.02
CA GLN A 277 0.09 -16.11 9.99
C GLN A 277 0.86 -17.36 10.39
N ILE A 278 1.83 -17.73 9.56
CA ILE A 278 2.81 -18.78 9.83
C ILE A 278 4.17 -18.16 10.10
N THR A 279 4.95 -18.77 10.97
CA THR A 279 6.27 -18.31 11.43
C THR A 279 7.29 -19.44 11.40
N GLY A 280 8.56 -19.13 11.61
CA GLY A 280 9.63 -20.12 11.60
C GLY A 280 10.00 -20.62 10.21
N LEU A 281 9.72 -19.81 9.19
CA LEU A 281 10.12 -20.10 7.81
C LEU A 281 11.61 -19.82 7.62
N GLU A 282 12.21 -20.48 6.64
CA GLU A 282 13.58 -20.22 6.23
C GLU A 282 13.62 -19.10 5.20
N PRO A 283 14.56 -18.14 5.31
CA PRO A 283 14.70 -17.02 4.38
C PRO A 283 15.09 -17.46 2.97
N GLY A 284 14.49 -16.85 1.94
CA GLY A 284 14.80 -17.10 0.54
C GLY A 284 14.29 -18.45 0.00
N ILE A 285 13.45 -19.14 0.74
CA ILE A 285 12.90 -20.45 0.37
C ILE A 285 11.49 -20.29 -0.22
N THR A 286 11.22 -21.06 -1.26
CA THR A 286 9.88 -21.18 -1.83
C THR A 286 9.09 -22.22 -1.05
N TYR A 287 7.90 -21.83 -0.63
CA TYR A 287 6.91 -22.69 0.03
C TYR A 287 5.69 -22.87 -0.86
N GLU A 288 5.04 -24.01 -0.72
CA GLU A 288 3.70 -24.24 -1.25
C GLU A 288 2.71 -24.43 -0.10
N TYR A 289 1.46 -24.03 -0.31
CA TYR A 289 0.41 -24.13 0.70
C TYR A 289 -0.94 -24.42 0.12
N GLN A 290 -1.82 -24.96 0.96
CA GLN A 290 -3.22 -25.22 0.67
C GLN A 290 -4.10 -24.81 1.86
N ALA A 291 -5.23 -24.22 1.57
CA ALA A 291 -6.29 -24.00 2.54
C ALA A 291 -6.92 -25.35 2.95
N MET A 292 -7.38 -25.44 4.19
CA MET A 292 -7.94 -26.65 4.77
C MET A 292 -9.30 -26.35 5.41
N ALA A 293 -10.25 -27.26 5.23
CA ALA A 293 -11.51 -27.35 5.99
C ALA A 293 -11.45 -28.60 6.85
N GLY A 294 -11.10 -28.47 8.11
CA GLY A 294 -10.77 -29.60 8.98
C GLY A 294 -9.63 -30.43 8.37
N THR A 295 -9.90 -31.66 7.97
CA THR A 295 -8.92 -32.55 7.35
C THR A 295 -8.89 -32.50 5.81
N VAL A 296 -9.84 -31.79 5.19
CA VAL A 296 -9.99 -31.73 3.74
C VAL A 296 -9.22 -30.53 3.18
N ALA A 297 -8.27 -30.80 2.27
CA ALA A 297 -7.49 -29.75 1.60
C ALA A 297 -8.25 -29.18 0.39
N ALA A 298 -8.06 -27.90 0.12
CA ALA A 298 -8.46 -27.29 -1.15
C ALA A 298 -7.78 -27.99 -2.33
N LYS A 299 -8.38 -27.92 -3.52
CA LYS A 299 -7.82 -28.52 -4.73
C LYS A 299 -6.58 -27.76 -5.24
N GLU A 300 -6.60 -26.44 -5.07
CA GLU A 300 -5.55 -25.56 -5.54
C GLU A 300 -4.38 -25.48 -4.55
N THR A 301 -3.18 -25.56 -5.08
CA THR A 301 -1.94 -25.27 -4.35
C THR A 301 -1.40 -23.93 -4.82
N LYS A 302 -1.03 -23.05 -3.89
CA LYS A 302 -0.37 -21.77 -4.16
C LYS A 302 1.06 -21.79 -3.64
N GLN A 303 1.88 -20.89 -4.16
CA GLN A 303 3.29 -20.79 -3.78
C GLN A 303 3.64 -19.36 -3.43
N PHE A 304 4.61 -19.20 -2.55
CA PHE A 304 5.28 -17.94 -2.26
C PHE A 304 6.75 -18.19 -1.93
N THR A 305 7.59 -17.17 -2.09
CA THR A 305 9.00 -17.23 -1.71
C THR A 305 9.24 -16.21 -0.61
N THR A 306 9.81 -16.63 0.52
CA THR A 306 10.20 -15.75 1.62
C THR A 306 11.28 -14.76 1.17
N GLU A 307 11.34 -13.61 1.79
CA GLU A 307 12.38 -12.61 1.49
C GLU A 307 13.77 -13.18 1.78
N ALA A 308 14.70 -12.97 0.85
CA ALA A 308 16.10 -13.28 1.09
C ALA A 308 16.69 -12.32 2.14
N PRO A 309 17.51 -12.81 3.09
CA PRO A 309 18.16 -11.96 4.08
C PRO A 309 19.25 -11.14 3.40
N ALA A 310 19.20 -9.81 3.56
CA ALA A 310 20.26 -8.92 3.11
C ALA A 310 21.13 -8.50 4.30
N GLN A 311 22.43 -8.34 4.08
CA GLN A 311 23.38 -7.83 5.07
C GLN A 311 23.94 -6.47 4.63
N LEU A 312 24.54 -5.76 5.58
CA LEU A 312 25.14 -4.45 5.37
C LEU A 312 26.50 -4.61 4.65
N PRO A 313 26.78 -3.86 3.59
CA PRO A 313 28.11 -3.83 3.01
C PRO A 313 29.16 -3.31 4.01
N ASN A 314 30.35 -3.88 3.99
CA ASN A 314 31.47 -3.49 4.88
C ASN A 314 31.09 -3.37 6.37
N ALA A 315 30.28 -4.30 6.85
CA ALA A 315 29.71 -4.30 8.20
C ALA A 315 30.74 -4.53 9.32
N GLY A 316 31.90 -5.12 9.01
CA GLY A 316 33.06 -5.25 9.90
C GLY A 316 34.06 -4.09 9.76
N PHE A 317 33.75 -3.05 8.99
CA PHE A 317 34.63 -1.88 8.81
C PHE A 317 36.06 -2.19 8.37
N GLU A 318 36.24 -3.18 7.51
CA GLU A 318 37.56 -3.61 7.02
C GLU A 318 38.06 -2.77 5.83
N ASP A 319 37.16 -2.13 5.11
CA ASP A 319 37.45 -1.41 3.87
C ASP A 319 37.55 0.09 4.11
N TRP A 320 38.74 0.64 3.85
CA TRP A 320 39.05 2.06 4.00
C TRP A 320 39.90 2.57 2.85
N HIS A 321 39.77 3.85 2.49
CA HIS A 321 40.69 4.50 1.57
C HIS A 321 40.78 6.01 1.83
N GLY A 322 41.76 6.66 1.20
CA GLY A 322 42.04 8.07 1.42
C GLY A 322 42.79 8.33 2.73
N SER A 323 42.97 9.58 3.09
CA SER A 323 43.64 9.99 4.31
C SER A 323 43.02 11.23 4.95
N SER A 324 42.63 12.22 4.14
CA SER A 324 41.95 13.45 4.57
C SER A 324 41.11 13.99 3.45
N PRO A 325 39.81 13.63 3.38
CA PRO A 325 39.09 12.72 4.29
C PRO A 325 39.45 11.23 4.14
N LEU A 326 39.33 10.50 5.25
CA LEU A 326 39.38 9.05 5.28
C LEU A 326 37.95 8.49 5.06
N TYR A 327 37.77 7.61 4.07
CA TYR A 327 36.49 7.05 3.68
C TYR A 327 36.34 5.58 4.08
N ILE A 328 35.10 5.15 4.32
CA ILE A 328 34.74 3.81 4.85
C ILE A 328 34.29 2.87 3.73
N TYR A 329 35.05 2.80 2.65
CA TYR A 329 34.84 1.87 1.52
C TYR A 329 36.13 1.70 0.72
N LYS A 330 36.21 0.67 -0.14
CA LYS A 330 37.38 0.43 -1.02
C LYS A 330 37.50 1.52 -2.07
N SER A 331 38.73 1.91 -2.40
CA SER A 331 38.98 2.80 -3.54
C SER A 331 38.37 2.25 -4.82
N GLY A 332 37.52 3.05 -5.47
CA GLY A 332 36.77 2.65 -6.67
C GLY A 332 35.51 1.81 -6.37
N GLY A 333 35.21 1.53 -5.10
CA GLY A 333 33.99 0.84 -4.68
C GLY A 333 32.81 1.79 -4.48
N GLU A 334 31.67 1.23 -4.16
CA GLU A 334 30.45 1.98 -3.86
C GLU A 334 30.46 2.44 -2.40
N MET A 335 30.10 3.70 -2.17
CA MET A 335 29.93 4.26 -0.83
C MET A 335 28.60 3.83 -0.26
N PHE A 336 28.61 3.05 0.81
CA PHE A 336 27.44 2.72 1.63
C PHE A 336 27.45 3.48 2.95
N TRP A 337 28.61 3.51 3.61
CA TRP A 337 28.89 4.25 4.84
C TRP A 337 29.60 5.54 4.57
N ASP A 338 29.26 6.59 5.33
CA ASP A 338 30.00 7.83 5.38
C ASP A 338 30.08 8.36 6.82
N SER A 339 30.75 9.48 7.00
CA SER A 339 30.99 10.09 8.30
C SER A 339 31.13 11.60 8.23
N GLY A 340 31.34 12.26 9.36
CA GLY A 340 31.70 13.67 9.43
C GLY A 340 33.08 14.03 8.89
N ASN A 341 33.86 13.06 8.40
CA ASN A 341 35.22 13.26 7.92
C ASN A 341 35.31 14.27 6.76
N THR A 342 34.37 14.24 5.82
CA THR A 342 34.35 15.19 4.69
C THR A 342 34.29 16.64 5.19
N GLY A 343 33.54 16.90 6.25
CA GLY A 343 33.48 18.21 6.89
C GLY A 343 34.76 18.56 7.68
N SER A 344 35.21 17.67 8.52
CA SER A 344 36.34 17.89 9.44
C SER A 344 37.71 17.86 8.74
N ALA A 345 37.83 17.14 7.62
CA ALA A 345 39.08 17.02 6.84
C ALA A 345 39.52 18.35 6.21
N THR A 346 38.62 19.30 5.99
CA THR A 346 38.96 20.66 5.57
C THR A 346 39.93 21.35 6.56
N LEU A 347 39.97 20.86 7.81
CA LEU A 347 40.85 21.30 8.87
C LEU A 347 41.85 20.21 9.32
N ASN A 348 42.17 19.27 8.42
CA ASN A 348 43.09 18.14 8.60
C ASN A 348 42.75 17.24 9.80
N LYS A 349 41.43 17.01 10.04
CA LYS A 349 40.93 16.15 11.10
C LYS A 349 39.99 15.09 10.54
N ASN A 350 40.13 13.85 11.02
CA ASN A 350 39.14 12.82 10.83
C ASN A 350 38.51 12.51 12.20
N VAL A 351 37.18 12.66 12.31
CA VAL A 351 36.42 12.30 13.51
C VAL A 351 36.09 10.81 13.54
N THR A 352 36.31 10.13 12.42
CA THR A 352 36.09 8.69 12.25
C THR A 352 37.30 8.09 11.56
N THR A 353 37.92 7.09 12.22
CA THR A 353 39.11 6.39 11.76
C THR A 353 38.94 4.88 11.98
N TYR A 354 39.87 4.08 11.49
CA TYR A 354 39.98 2.68 11.89
C TYR A 354 40.87 2.51 13.13
N ASP A 355 40.61 1.44 13.88
CA ASP A 355 41.47 1.02 15.01
C ASP A 355 41.86 -0.45 14.80
N ALA A 356 43.18 -0.72 14.76
CA ALA A 356 43.70 -2.08 14.59
C ALA A 356 43.93 -2.80 15.92
N ALA A 357 43.94 -2.07 17.04
CA ALA A 357 44.19 -2.62 18.36
C ALA A 357 42.89 -3.01 19.09
N ILE A 358 41.86 -2.16 18.99
CA ILE A 358 40.57 -2.36 19.63
C ILE A 358 39.56 -2.77 18.56
N LYS A 359 39.31 -4.08 18.41
CA LYS A 359 38.43 -4.70 17.43
C LYS A 359 37.85 -6.00 17.99
N HIS A 360 36.77 -6.47 17.40
CA HIS A 360 36.18 -7.78 17.71
C HIS A 360 36.74 -8.87 16.76
N SER A 361 36.70 -8.65 15.46
CA SER A 361 37.28 -9.58 14.49
C SER A 361 38.04 -8.83 13.38
N GLY A 362 38.52 -9.55 12.36
CA GLY A 362 39.20 -8.96 11.20
C GLY A 362 40.47 -8.17 11.52
N ASN A 363 40.71 -7.09 10.77
CA ASN A 363 41.89 -6.24 10.90
C ASN A 363 41.59 -4.93 11.62
N TYR A 364 40.38 -4.40 11.51
CA TYR A 364 39.99 -3.08 11.96
C TYR A 364 38.61 -3.07 12.63
N SER A 365 38.36 -2.05 13.43
CA SER A 365 37.03 -1.57 13.80
C SER A 365 36.89 -0.09 13.43
N ALA A 366 35.67 0.44 13.36
CA ALA A 366 35.46 1.87 13.22
C ALA A 366 35.60 2.56 14.59
N LYS A 367 36.49 3.54 14.68
CA LYS A 367 36.69 4.40 15.84
C LYS A 367 36.13 5.80 15.58
N LEU A 368 35.08 6.15 16.31
CA LEU A 368 34.36 7.42 16.25
C LEU A 368 34.78 8.28 17.44
N GLN A 369 35.50 9.36 17.23
CA GLN A 369 35.98 10.21 18.29
C GLN A 369 35.52 11.65 18.10
N SER A 370 34.72 12.15 19.01
CA SER A 370 34.31 13.55 19.02
C SER A 370 35.49 14.48 19.25
N GLN A 371 35.56 15.58 18.48
CA GLN A 371 36.71 16.48 18.49
C GLN A 371 36.25 17.93 18.34
N TYR A 372 37.09 18.87 18.81
CA TYR A 372 36.98 20.25 18.40
C TYR A 372 37.79 20.47 17.11
N VAL A 373 37.14 20.94 16.09
CA VAL A 373 37.72 21.16 14.76
C VAL A 373 37.78 22.67 14.52
N ALA A 374 38.98 23.23 14.45
CA ALA A 374 39.16 24.67 14.36
C ALA A 374 40.35 25.07 13.50
N LEU A 375 40.26 26.24 12.86
CA LEU A 375 41.34 26.95 12.20
C LEU A 375 41.45 28.37 12.77
N PHE A 376 42.62 28.77 13.19
CA PHE A 376 42.89 30.10 13.80
C PHE A 376 41.92 30.47 14.93
N GLY A 377 41.48 29.48 15.72
CA GLY A 377 40.58 29.69 16.86
C GLY A 377 39.10 29.79 16.51
N ILE A 378 38.74 29.73 15.23
CA ILE A 378 37.36 29.64 14.75
C ILE A 378 37.06 28.18 14.40
N GLY A 379 36.09 27.58 15.07
CA GLY A 379 35.76 26.17 14.84
C GLY A 379 34.46 25.74 15.50
N ALA A 380 34.16 24.46 15.38
CA ALA A 380 32.97 23.85 15.94
C ALA A 380 33.31 22.50 16.59
N PHE A 381 32.48 22.08 17.53
CA PHE A 381 32.45 20.70 18.01
C PHE A 381 31.96 19.80 16.88
N ALA A 382 32.65 18.72 16.60
CA ALA A 382 32.30 17.70 15.63
C ALA A 382 32.21 16.34 16.31
N ALA A 383 31.04 15.74 16.36
CA ALA A 383 30.86 14.41 16.90
C ALA A 383 31.53 13.35 16.01
N GLY A 384 32.22 12.39 16.63
CA GLY A 384 32.63 11.16 15.95
C GLY A 384 31.41 10.37 15.57
N ASN A 385 31.20 10.12 14.28
CA ASN A 385 30.00 9.45 13.76
C ASN A 385 30.28 8.59 12.53
N VAL A 386 29.40 7.62 12.32
CA VAL A 386 29.27 6.85 11.09
C VAL A 386 27.80 6.73 10.75
N PHE A 387 27.46 6.80 9.48
CA PHE A 387 26.06 6.66 9.06
C PHE A 387 25.96 6.02 7.68
N VAL A 388 24.84 5.35 7.44
CA VAL A 388 24.44 4.89 6.12
C VAL A 388 23.94 6.09 5.32
N GLY A 389 24.70 6.48 4.30
CA GLY A 389 24.38 7.67 3.52
C GLY A 389 25.58 8.33 2.85
N LYS A 390 25.57 9.67 2.80
CA LYS A 390 26.63 10.49 2.19
C LYS A 390 26.64 11.89 2.80
N PHE A 391 27.81 12.42 3.10
CA PHE A 391 28.01 13.83 3.41
C PHE A 391 27.99 14.62 2.09
N LEU A 392 27.04 15.54 1.92
CA LEU A 392 26.84 16.23 0.65
C LEU A 392 27.64 17.53 0.57
N LYS A 393 27.56 18.36 1.62
CA LYS A 393 28.09 19.72 1.56
C LYS A 393 28.35 20.30 2.94
N ILE A 394 29.33 21.18 3.02
CA ILE A 394 29.56 22.07 4.17
C ILE A 394 28.75 23.35 3.95
N ASP A 395 28.02 23.82 4.95
CA ASP A 395 27.29 25.09 4.97
C ASP A 395 27.74 25.95 6.16
N GLY A 396 28.81 26.70 5.95
CA GLY A 396 29.50 27.42 7.04
C GLY A 396 30.27 26.48 7.94
N THR A 397 29.82 26.32 9.18
CA THR A 397 30.36 25.35 10.16
C THR A 397 29.50 24.08 10.27
N ASP A 398 28.41 24.06 9.52
CA ASP A 398 27.37 23.06 9.54
C ASP A 398 27.48 22.07 8.38
N GLY A 399 26.75 20.98 8.43
CA GLY A 399 26.73 19.94 7.41
C GLY A 399 25.35 19.74 6.77
N ILE A 400 25.38 19.40 5.49
CA ILE A 400 24.23 18.89 4.76
C ILE A 400 24.55 17.46 4.37
N LEU A 401 23.69 16.51 4.76
CA LEU A 401 23.91 15.08 4.61
C LEU A 401 22.68 14.41 3.99
N ARG A 402 22.94 13.34 3.27
CA ARG A 402 21.94 12.36 2.85
C ARG A 402 21.99 11.18 3.81
N PHE A 403 20.91 10.89 4.51
CA PHE A 403 20.74 9.64 5.23
C PHE A 403 19.92 8.67 4.41
N GLY A 404 20.30 7.39 4.46
CA GLY A 404 19.61 6.27 3.84
C GLY A 404 20.24 5.77 2.55
N ARG A 405 20.13 4.47 2.38
CA ARG A 405 20.52 3.70 1.19
C ARG A 405 19.42 2.67 0.89
N PRO A 406 19.26 2.26 -0.39
CA PRO A 406 18.27 1.27 -0.77
C PRO A 406 18.41 -0.02 0.04
N PHE A 407 17.32 -0.46 0.63
CA PHE A 407 17.25 -1.68 1.42
C PHE A 407 15.80 -2.14 1.58
N THR A 408 15.50 -3.40 1.24
CA THR A 408 14.13 -3.89 1.17
C THR A 408 13.82 -5.05 2.10
N SER A 409 14.82 -5.59 2.80
CA SER A 409 14.62 -6.69 3.76
C SER A 409 14.15 -6.18 5.12
N ARG A 410 13.55 -7.07 5.91
CA ARG A 410 12.94 -6.76 7.21
C ARG A 410 13.58 -7.59 8.34
N PRO A 411 14.80 -7.21 8.81
CA PRO A 411 15.45 -7.88 9.93
C PRO A 411 14.69 -7.66 11.24
N SER A 412 14.79 -8.59 12.18
CA SER A 412 14.18 -8.49 13.51
C SER A 412 15.03 -7.67 14.48
N LYS A 413 16.35 -7.70 14.34
CA LYS A 413 17.28 -6.96 15.20
C LYS A 413 18.60 -6.67 14.47
N LEU A 414 19.30 -5.65 14.96
CA LEU A 414 20.69 -5.37 14.65
C LEU A 414 21.57 -5.91 15.80
N VAL A 415 22.53 -6.74 15.47
CA VAL A 415 23.58 -7.20 16.39
C VAL A 415 24.89 -6.54 16.01
N LEU A 416 25.68 -6.14 16.98
CA LEU A 416 27.00 -5.54 16.76
C LEU A 416 27.89 -5.70 18.00
N TYR A 417 29.18 -5.41 17.82
CA TYR A 417 30.13 -5.30 18.92
C TYR A 417 30.56 -3.83 19.07
N TYR A 418 30.57 -3.34 20.31
CA TYR A 418 30.90 -1.95 20.58
C TYR A 418 31.71 -1.79 21.85
N ARG A 419 32.45 -0.68 21.91
CA ARG A 419 33.03 -0.10 23.13
C ARG A 419 32.70 1.37 23.15
N TYR A 420 32.31 1.88 24.28
CA TYR A 420 32.04 3.30 24.47
C TYR A 420 32.82 3.87 25.68
N VAL A 421 33.43 5.03 25.49
CA VAL A 421 34.04 5.83 26.54
C VAL A 421 33.32 7.19 26.55
N ALA A 422 32.58 7.45 27.62
CA ALA A 422 31.86 8.71 27.82
C ALA A 422 32.79 9.77 28.43
N GLY A 423 32.93 10.89 27.76
CA GLY A 423 33.64 12.04 28.28
C GLY A 423 32.75 12.97 29.11
N THR A 424 33.34 14.02 29.67
CA THR A 424 32.61 15.13 30.29
C THR A 424 32.29 16.17 29.23
N VAL A 425 31.04 16.61 29.14
CA VAL A 425 30.56 17.60 28.15
C VAL A 425 31.32 18.91 28.29
N ASP A 426 32.09 19.25 27.27
CA ASP A 426 32.87 20.48 27.17
C ASP A 426 32.24 21.50 26.21
N TYR A 427 31.39 21.03 25.27
CA TYR A 427 30.61 21.85 24.36
C TYR A 427 29.11 21.56 24.52
N SER A 428 28.32 22.60 24.74
CA SER A 428 26.86 22.47 24.85
C SER A 428 26.14 23.70 24.32
N THR A 429 25.13 23.46 23.52
CA THR A 429 24.10 24.41 23.08
C THR A 429 22.71 24.05 23.61
N LEU A 430 22.59 22.95 24.36
CA LEU A 430 21.34 22.38 24.86
C LEU A 430 21.28 22.40 26.38
N SER A 431 20.12 22.77 26.94
CA SER A 431 19.84 22.71 28.38
C SER A 431 19.76 21.29 28.92
N GLU A 432 19.32 20.35 28.07
CA GLU A 432 19.15 18.93 28.42
C GLU A 432 20.49 18.20 28.64
N LEU A 433 21.57 18.70 28.05
CA LEU A 433 22.91 18.18 28.22
C LEU A 433 23.89 19.34 28.50
N PRO A 434 23.90 19.92 29.73
CA PRO A 434 24.72 21.06 30.05
C PRO A 434 26.22 20.70 30.15
N LYS A 435 27.10 21.71 30.06
CA LYS A 435 28.53 21.53 30.31
C LYS A 435 28.77 20.89 31.67
N ASN A 436 29.83 20.11 31.76
CA ASN A 436 30.25 19.33 32.93
C ASN A 436 29.34 18.15 33.30
N SER A 437 28.27 17.88 32.52
CA SER A 437 27.56 16.63 32.63
C SER A 437 28.29 15.51 31.88
N LYS A 438 27.87 14.28 32.06
CA LYS A 438 28.40 13.13 31.34
C LYS A 438 27.78 13.10 29.93
N ASP A 439 28.62 12.94 28.91
CA ASP A 439 28.17 12.79 27.54
C ASP A 439 27.52 11.41 27.33
N MET A 440 26.75 11.26 26.25
CA MET A 440 26.13 10.00 25.87
C MET A 440 26.27 9.76 24.36
N GLY A 441 26.54 8.52 23.98
CA GLY A 441 26.54 8.08 22.61
C GLY A 441 25.18 7.51 22.20
N SER A 442 25.01 7.22 20.90
CA SER A 442 23.84 6.54 20.41
C SER A 442 24.15 5.66 19.20
N ILE A 443 23.38 4.57 19.08
CA ILE A 443 23.36 3.72 17.90
C ILE A 443 21.88 3.49 17.57
N TYR A 444 21.46 3.78 16.34
CA TYR A 444 20.11 3.47 15.92
C TYR A 444 20.04 2.96 14.49
N VAL A 445 19.00 2.18 14.22
CA VAL A 445 18.65 1.67 12.91
C VAL A 445 17.19 2.01 12.62
N ALA A 446 16.92 2.49 11.41
CA ALA A 446 15.58 2.76 10.90
C ALA A 446 15.41 2.15 9.52
N LEU A 447 14.29 1.50 9.32
CA LEU A 447 13.81 1.02 8.03
C LEU A 447 12.59 1.85 7.65
N GLY A 448 12.50 2.30 6.42
CA GLY A 448 11.39 3.17 6.02
C GLY A 448 11.13 3.18 4.52
N ASP A 449 10.09 3.92 4.15
CA ASP A 449 9.68 4.21 2.77
C ASP A 449 9.54 5.73 2.59
N TRP A 450 10.65 6.42 2.69
CA TRP A 450 10.67 7.87 2.55
C TRP A 450 10.48 8.29 1.09
N PRO A 451 9.68 9.35 0.82
CA PRO A 451 9.67 9.97 -0.50
C PRO A 451 11.06 10.53 -0.82
N HIS A 452 11.65 10.04 -1.92
CA HIS A 452 12.97 10.50 -2.32
C HIS A 452 12.92 11.94 -2.84
N GLN A 453 13.88 12.74 -2.45
CA GLN A 453 14.02 14.14 -2.82
C GLN A 453 15.34 14.40 -3.54
N THR A 454 15.44 15.58 -4.16
CA THR A 454 16.66 16.05 -4.86
C THR A 454 17.19 17.30 -4.17
N PHE A 455 18.50 17.38 -4.01
CA PHE A 455 19.20 18.55 -3.45
C PHE A 455 20.48 18.81 -4.23
N GLU A 456 20.61 19.99 -4.83
CA GLU A 456 21.80 20.48 -5.57
C GLU A 456 22.41 19.45 -6.55
N GLY A 457 21.55 18.70 -7.27
CA GLY A 457 21.97 17.69 -8.27
C GLY A 457 22.18 16.28 -7.71
N GLU A 458 22.22 16.08 -6.39
CA GLU A 458 22.10 14.76 -5.78
C GLU A 458 20.64 14.33 -5.81
N THR A 459 20.36 13.15 -6.33
CA THR A 459 19.01 12.58 -6.45
C THR A 459 18.80 11.44 -5.46
N ASP A 460 17.57 10.96 -5.38
CA ASP A 460 17.20 9.76 -4.60
C ASP A 460 17.59 9.83 -3.12
N ILE A 461 17.44 11.01 -2.52
CA ILE A 461 17.73 11.25 -1.10
C ILE A 461 16.52 10.83 -0.26
N PRO A 462 16.59 9.75 0.54
CA PRO A 462 15.49 9.35 1.41
C PRO A 462 15.25 10.40 2.51
N VAL A 463 16.30 10.79 3.23
CA VAL A 463 16.24 11.81 4.29
C VAL A 463 17.39 12.82 4.13
N LEU A 464 17.02 14.07 3.88
CA LEU A 464 17.98 15.19 3.87
C LEU A 464 18.16 15.71 5.30
N ILE A 465 19.41 15.76 5.75
CA ILE A 465 19.80 16.29 7.06
C ILE A 465 20.48 17.64 6.86
N LYS A 466 20.08 18.62 7.66
CA LYS A 466 20.70 19.94 7.77
C LYS A 466 20.92 20.27 9.24
N THR A 467 22.15 20.56 9.63
CA THR A 467 22.48 20.84 11.03
C THR A 467 22.43 22.32 11.40
N LYS A 468 22.39 23.21 10.40
CA LYS A 468 22.38 24.66 10.58
C LYS A 468 21.16 25.13 11.39
N PRO A 469 21.35 25.88 12.49
CA PRO A 469 20.24 26.26 13.37
C PRO A 469 19.09 27.00 12.68
N ALA A 470 19.40 27.79 11.63
CA ALA A 470 18.40 28.62 10.93
C ALA A 470 17.39 27.81 10.09
N ASP A 471 17.82 26.64 9.57
CA ASP A 471 17.00 25.76 8.72
C ASP A 471 17.19 24.28 9.06
N ARG A 472 17.42 24.00 10.36
CA ARG A 472 17.70 22.66 10.88
C ARG A 472 16.61 21.66 10.50
N GLN A 473 17.05 20.57 9.87
CA GLN A 473 16.23 19.43 9.54
C GLN A 473 17.00 18.16 9.94
N LEU A 474 16.51 17.47 10.93
CA LEU A 474 17.12 16.24 11.44
C LEU A 474 16.24 15.04 11.16
N PHE A 475 16.78 13.83 11.35
CA PHE A 475 16.01 12.61 11.27
C PHE A 475 14.93 12.57 12.36
N ASP A 476 13.70 12.35 11.93
CA ASP A 476 12.55 12.17 12.83
C ASP A 476 12.18 10.68 12.92
N SER A 477 12.54 10.06 14.05
CA SER A 477 12.21 8.65 14.32
C SER A 477 10.71 8.40 14.45
N ASN A 478 9.87 9.43 14.65
CA ASN A 478 8.40 9.32 14.77
C ASN A 478 7.66 9.54 13.45
N SER A 479 8.40 9.84 12.39
CA SER A 479 7.80 10.00 11.05
C SER A 479 6.98 8.77 10.65
N SER A 480 5.84 8.97 9.98
CA SER A 480 4.99 7.90 9.42
C SER A 480 5.70 7.06 8.34
N ASN A 481 6.80 7.58 7.78
CA ASN A 481 7.63 6.87 6.81
C ASN A 481 8.55 5.83 7.49
N VAL A 482 8.75 5.91 8.81
CA VAL A 482 9.52 4.91 9.56
C VAL A 482 8.65 3.67 9.79
N ILE A 483 9.06 2.57 9.16
CA ILE A 483 8.39 1.26 9.23
C ILE A 483 8.89 0.46 10.42
N GLY A 484 10.21 0.43 10.63
CA GLY A 484 10.87 -0.25 11.74
C GLY A 484 11.94 0.63 12.36
N TYR A 485 12.08 0.60 13.68
CA TYR A 485 13.05 1.41 14.43
C TYR A 485 13.59 0.68 15.66
N GLY A 486 14.89 0.81 15.86
CA GLY A 486 15.59 0.37 17.07
C GLY A 486 16.70 1.34 17.46
N GLU A 487 16.86 1.62 18.74
CA GLU A 487 17.87 2.53 19.26
C GLU A 487 18.47 2.02 20.58
N CYS A 488 19.77 2.25 20.74
CA CYS A 488 20.47 2.13 22.03
C CYS A 488 21.14 3.46 22.36
N ILE A 489 20.81 4.04 23.53
CA ILE A 489 21.48 5.22 24.08
C ILE A 489 22.56 4.77 25.06
N LEU A 490 23.81 5.13 24.78
CA LEU A 490 24.99 4.76 25.55
C LEU A 490 25.26 5.84 26.61
N LYS A 491 24.73 5.66 27.81
CA LYS A 491 24.84 6.64 28.91
C LYS A 491 26.10 6.47 29.75
N GLU A 492 26.69 5.27 29.73
CA GLU A 492 27.82 4.89 30.54
C GLU A 492 28.94 4.34 29.66
N SER A 493 30.18 4.51 30.11
CA SER A 493 31.32 3.82 29.49
C SER A 493 31.17 2.31 29.67
N THR A 494 31.59 1.54 28.67
CA THR A 494 31.68 0.09 28.80
C THR A 494 32.80 -0.30 29.75
N GLU A 495 32.62 -1.40 30.47
CA GLU A 495 33.67 -1.96 31.30
C GLU A 495 34.70 -2.72 30.44
N GLY A 496 35.96 -2.69 30.90
CA GLY A 496 37.06 -3.40 30.23
C GLY A 496 37.60 -2.70 28.98
N GLU A 497 38.55 -3.37 28.30
CA GLU A 497 39.26 -2.81 27.14
C GLU A 497 38.74 -3.38 25.78
N GLY A 498 37.95 -4.43 25.82
CA GLY A 498 37.41 -5.10 24.63
C GLY A 498 36.05 -4.55 24.19
N LEU A 499 35.62 -4.98 23.00
CA LEU A 499 34.26 -4.75 22.53
C LEU A 499 33.30 -5.78 23.15
N ILE A 500 32.10 -5.30 23.49
CA ILE A 500 31.01 -6.16 24.00
C ILE A 500 29.87 -6.25 22.99
N LYS A 501 29.15 -7.36 22.99
CA LYS A 501 28.00 -7.58 22.14
C LYS A 501 26.83 -6.70 22.54
N LEU A 502 26.16 -6.11 21.56
CA LEU A 502 24.91 -5.38 21.69
C LEU A 502 23.88 -5.94 20.71
N GLU A 503 22.66 -6.11 21.19
CA GLU A 503 21.50 -6.45 20.36
C GLU A 503 20.48 -5.31 20.44
N ILE A 504 20.09 -4.77 19.30
CA ILE A 504 19.09 -3.69 19.18
C ILE A 504 17.88 -4.25 18.45
N PRO A 505 16.77 -4.57 19.14
CA PRO A 505 15.54 -5.01 18.51
C PRO A 505 14.98 -3.93 17.58
N ILE A 506 14.47 -4.33 16.42
CA ILE A 506 13.80 -3.44 15.47
C ILE A 506 12.29 -3.58 15.66
N ASN A 507 11.68 -2.54 16.19
CA ASN A 507 10.24 -2.50 16.46
C ASN A 507 9.50 -2.02 15.21
N TYR A 508 8.76 -2.93 14.58
CA TYR A 508 7.97 -2.64 13.40
C TYR A 508 6.62 -1.99 13.75
N ARG A 509 6.28 -0.91 13.06
CA ARG A 509 5.02 -0.16 13.18
C ARG A 509 4.02 -0.51 12.09
N SER A 510 4.48 -1.23 11.07
CA SER A 510 3.71 -1.60 9.88
C SER A 510 4.31 -2.86 9.26
N ASN A 511 3.50 -3.59 8.50
CA ASN A 511 3.97 -4.71 7.68
C ASN A 511 4.46 -4.27 6.29
N ARG A 512 4.46 -2.97 5.99
CA ARG A 512 4.95 -2.45 4.70
C ARG A 512 6.40 -2.88 4.46
N LYS A 513 6.75 -3.05 3.18
CA LYS A 513 8.12 -3.34 2.78
C LYS A 513 8.92 -2.03 2.76
N PRO A 514 10.08 -1.96 3.41
CA PRO A 514 10.93 -0.77 3.35
C PRO A 514 11.56 -0.62 1.97
N THR A 515 11.93 0.60 1.63
CA THR A 515 12.73 0.94 0.45
C THR A 515 14.16 1.31 0.83
N ASP A 516 14.36 1.74 2.09
CA ASP A 516 15.63 2.27 2.55
C ASP A 516 15.94 1.87 3.99
N ILE A 517 17.25 1.84 4.30
CA ILE A 517 17.79 1.69 5.65
C ILE A 517 18.62 2.91 6.04
N ILE A 518 18.43 3.39 7.26
CA ILE A 518 19.29 4.36 7.94
C ILE A 518 19.89 3.65 9.14
N LEU A 519 21.21 3.75 9.31
CA LEU A 519 21.90 3.33 10.50
C LEU A 519 22.90 4.41 10.86
N VAL A 520 22.91 4.81 12.12
CA VAL A 520 23.80 5.84 12.63
C VAL A 520 24.43 5.39 13.95
N GLY A 521 25.74 5.52 14.04
CA GLY A 521 26.50 5.45 15.29
C GLY A 521 27.13 6.79 15.59
N SER A 522 27.00 7.30 16.80
CA SER A 522 27.58 8.57 17.23
C SER A 522 28.17 8.48 18.61
N ALA A 523 29.40 8.96 18.77
CA ALA A 523 30.09 9.08 20.09
C ALA A 523 29.46 10.14 20.97
N SER A 524 28.78 11.14 20.37
CA SER A 524 28.02 12.18 21.09
C SER A 524 26.65 12.32 20.45
N ARG A 525 25.61 11.85 21.16
CA ARG A 525 24.21 11.78 20.68
C ARG A 525 23.67 13.10 20.13
N TYR A 526 24.08 14.21 20.75
CA TYR A 526 23.63 15.54 20.37
C TYR A 526 24.64 16.29 19.48
N GLY A 527 25.45 15.52 18.71
CA GLY A 527 26.41 16.08 17.76
C GLY A 527 25.82 17.03 16.75
N ASP A 528 24.60 16.75 16.26
CA ASP A 528 23.85 17.61 15.33
C ASP A 528 23.45 18.97 15.94
N TYR A 529 23.59 19.10 17.23
CA TYR A 529 23.43 20.34 18.01
C TYR A 529 24.76 20.89 18.52
N PHE A 530 25.90 20.41 17.99
CA PHE A 530 27.23 20.80 18.44
C PHE A 530 27.42 20.64 19.96
N THR A 531 26.81 19.61 20.51
CA THR A 531 26.79 19.33 21.95
C THR A 531 27.39 17.96 22.22
N GLY A 532 28.36 17.88 23.14
CA GLY A 532 29.02 16.66 23.54
C GLY A 532 30.39 16.89 24.16
N SER A 533 31.22 15.84 24.22
CA SER A 533 32.56 15.84 24.79
C SER A 533 33.64 15.44 23.79
N THR A 534 34.71 16.21 23.70
CA THR A 534 35.89 15.86 22.90
C THR A 534 36.62 14.61 23.44
N GLY A 535 36.29 14.15 24.65
CA GLY A 535 36.75 12.88 25.20
C GLY A 535 35.91 11.67 24.87
N SER A 536 34.71 11.86 24.29
CA SER A 536 33.82 10.74 23.95
C SER A 536 34.31 9.97 22.72
N THR A 537 34.37 8.64 22.87
CA THR A 537 34.81 7.75 21.80
C THR A 537 33.93 6.49 21.74
N LEU A 538 33.50 6.11 20.54
CA LEU A 538 32.73 4.90 20.28
C LEU A 538 33.50 4.05 19.26
N TRP A 539 33.69 2.77 19.54
CA TRP A 539 34.16 1.77 18.58
C TRP A 539 32.99 0.90 18.18
N LEU A 540 32.92 0.58 16.90
CA LEU A 540 31.90 -0.31 16.31
C LEU A 540 32.59 -1.35 15.44
N ASP A 541 32.07 -2.58 15.51
CA ASP A 541 32.59 -3.70 14.73
C ASP A 541 31.52 -4.77 14.53
N ASP A 542 31.66 -5.56 13.44
CA ASP A 542 30.87 -6.74 13.13
C ASP A 542 29.35 -6.54 13.26
N LEU A 543 28.82 -5.60 12.49
CA LEU A 543 27.38 -5.36 12.43
C LEU A 543 26.68 -6.45 11.63
N GLU A 544 25.63 -7.04 12.18
CA GLU A 544 24.85 -8.10 11.56
C GLU A 544 23.34 -7.84 11.69
N LEU A 545 22.61 -7.99 10.60
CA LEU A 545 21.15 -7.95 10.60
C LEU A 545 20.61 -9.38 10.78
N ILE A 546 19.82 -9.59 11.82
CA ILE A 546 19.27 -10.90 12.18
C ILE A 546 17.82 -10.99 11.70
N TYR A 547 17.46 -12.15 11.17
CA TYR A 547 16.14 -12.48 10.64
C TYR A 547 15.57 -13.67 11.42
N GLU A 548 14.66 -13.37 12.36
CA GLU A 548 14.03 -14.37 13.25
C GLU A 548 12.49 -14.27 13.21
#